data_216dcb8abd5de0175e1533538c77c698
#
_entry.id   216dcb8abd5de0175e1533538c77c698
#
_cell.length_a   1.000
_cell.length_b   1.000
_cell.length_c   1.000
_cell.angle_alpha   90.00
_cell.angle_beta   90.00
_cell.angle_gamma   90.00
#
_symmetry.space_group_name_H-M   'P 1'
#
loop_
_entity.id
_entity.type
_entity.pdbx_description
1 polymer ?
#
loop_
_entity_poly.entity_id
_entity_poly.type
_entity_poly.pdbx_seq_one_letter_code
_entity_poly.pdbx_strand_id
1 'polypeptide(L)'
;TVASELAEAKASVAELEASAAEARGNAERAKELREKGFYSSQLNTQYQTAQHTALARLAAARARQQGADLHMSKTGVLAPDDGVISARSATVGSLTQPGQELFRLIRGGRLEWRAEVPSADLGKVKAGDAAVLTAPNGETVRGKVRAVAPSVDPQTRNGLVYADVPASTAVRAGMFARGEFELAKSPALTVPQS
;
A
#
# COMPACT_ATOMS: atom_id res chain seq x y z
N THR A 1 24.10 5.60 -9.81
CA THR A 1 23.17 5.12 -8.75
C THR A 1 22.01 6.10 -8.59
N VAL A 2 20.86 5.65 -8.05
CA VAL A 2 19.70 6.53 -7.84
C VAL A 2 20.04 7.74 -6.97
N ALA A 3 20.91 7.58 -5.99
CA ALA A 3 21.38 8.67 -5.14
C ALA A 3 22.21 9.71 -5.92
N SER A 4 23.05 9.28 -6.88
CA SER A 4 23.81 10.21 -7.71
C SER A 4 22.93 10.95 -8.72
N GLU A 5 21.92 10.31 -9.28
CA GLU A 5 20.93 10.95 -10.15
C GLU A 5 20.14 12.04 -9.42
N LEU A 6 19.77 11.80 -8.17
CA LEU A 6 19.11 12.79 -7.33
C LEU A 6 20.03 13.97 -7.01
N ALA A 7 21.30 13.70 -6.70
CA ALA A 7 22.28 14.76 -6.43
C ALA A 7 22.52 15.63 -7.66
N GLU A 8 22.62 15.05 -8.84
CA GLU A 8 22.75 15.77 -10.12
C GLU A 8 21.51 16.63 -10.41
N ALA A 9 20.31 16.08 -10.22
CA ALA A 9 19.07 16.82 -10.43
C ALA A 9 18.95 18.01 -9.46
N LYS A 10 19.37 17.87 -8.20
CA LYS A 10 19.41 18.98 -7.22
C LYS A 10 20.42 20.06 -7.62
N ALA A 11 21.60 19.67 -8.09
CA ALA A 11 22.61 20.62 -8.56
C ALA A 11 22.12 21.41 -9.79
N SER A 12 21.45 20.74 -10.73
CA SER A 12 20.86 21.40 -11.90
C SER A 12 19.75 22.40 -11.52
N VAL A 13 18.94 22.08 -10.51
CA VAL A 13 17.94 23.04 -10.01
C VAL A 13 18.62 24.27 -9.41
N ALA A 14 19.65 24.11 -8.60
CA ALA A 14 20.37 25.22 -7.98
C ALA A 14 21.01 26.14 -9.02
N GLU A 15 21.61 25.58 -10.07
CA GLU A 15 22.14 26.34 -11.19
C GLU A 15 21.07 27.16 -11.90
N LEU A 16 19.94 26.53 -12.22
CA LEU A 16 18.85 27.18 -12.94
C LEU A 16 18.09 28.19 -12.07
N GLU A 17 18.07 28.01 -10.75
CA GLU A 17 17.55 29.01 -9.81
C GLU A 17 18.37 30.28 -9.84
N ALA A 18 19.70 30.17 -9.84
CA ALA A 18 20.61 31.35 -9.99
C ALA A 18 20.39 32.03 -11.32
N SER A 19 20.32 31.28 -12.43
CA SER A 19 20.06 31.83 -13.77
C SER A 19 18.70 32.53 -13.88
N ALA A 20 17.64 31.94 -13.27
CA ALA A 20 16.31 32.55 -13.25
C ALA A 20 16.26 33.81 -12.39
N ALA A 21 16.98 33.86 -11.28
CA ALA A 21 17.11 35.07 -10.45
C ALA A 21 17.81 36.19 -11.18
N GLU A 22 18.89 35.90 -11.91
CA GLU A 22 19.59 36.87 -12.75
C GLU A 22 18.69 37.43 -13.87
N ALA A 23 18.03 36.54 -14.61
CA ALA A 23 17.12 36.92 -15.70
C ALA A 23 15.97 37.80 -15.19
N ARG A 24 15.44 37.47 -14.00
CA ARG A 24 14.40 38.27 -13.33
C ARG A 24 14.91 39.67 -12.99
N GLY A 25 16.07 39.78 -12.34
CA GLY A 25 16.65 41.06 -12.02
C GLY A 25 16.97 41.94 -13.26
N ASN A 26 17.39 41.30 -14.36
CA ASN A 26 17.60 41.99 -15.64
C ASN A 26 16.25 42.49 -16.23
N ALA A 27 15.20 41.70 -16.19
CA ALA A 27 13.89 42.08 -16.70
C ALA A 27 13.26 43.21 -15.86
N GLU A 28 13.41 43.20 -14.54
CA GLU A 28 12.96 44.26 -13.64
C GLU A 28 13.67 45.57 -13.94
N ARG A 29 15.01 45.56 -14.04
CA ARG A 29 15.78 46.72 -14.42
C ARG A 29 15.41 47.26 -15.81
N ALA A 30 15.22 46.36 -16.78
CA ALA A 30 14.81 46.77 -18.13
C ALA A 30 13.44 47.44 -18.15
N LYS A 31 12.51 46.97 -17.32
CA LYS A 31 11.20 47.59 -17.15
C LYS A 31 11.28 49.00 -16.58
N GLU A 32 12.06 49.20 -15.51
CA GLU A 32 12.26 50.52 -14.89
C GLU A 32 12.92 51.51 -15.86
N LEU A 33 13.96 51.07 -16.60
CA LEU A 33 14.66 51.92 -17.58
C LEU A 33 13.77 52.26 -18.77
N ARG A 34 12.86 51.39 -19.17
CA ARG A 34 11.87 51.68 -20.19
C ARG A 34 10.87 52.74 -19.72
N GLU A 35 10.37 52.63 -18.49
CA GLU A 35 9.45 53.60 -17.90
C GLU A 35 10.09 55.02 -17.82
N LYS A 36 11.41 55.08 -17.62
CA LYS A 36 12.19 56.32 -17.65
C LYS A 36 12.60 56.79 -19.05
N GLY A 37 12.20 56.05 -20.10
CA GLY A 37 12.48 56.40 -21.49
C GLY A 37 13.87 56.03 -22.00
N PHE A 38 14.70 55.29 -21.22
CA PHE A 38 16.06 54.92 -21.62
C PHE A 38 16.12 53.65 -22.47
N TYR A 39 15.12 52.76 -22.36
CA TYR A 39 15.08 51.49 -23.12
C TYR A 39 13.91 51.45 -24.10
N SER A 40 14.17 50.87 -25.28
CA SER A 40 13.11 50.61 -26.26
C SER A 40 12.16 49.50 -25.80
N SER A 41 10.95 49.50 -26.35
CA SER A 41 9.98 48.42 -26.12
C SER A 41 10.52 47.07 -26.55
N GLN A 42 11.26 46.99 -27.62
CA GLN A 42 11.87 45.76 -28.14
C GLN A 42 12.89 45.17 -27.15
N LEU A 43 13.78 46.01 -26.58
CA LEU A 43 14.77 45.57 -25.60
C LEU A 43 14.09 45.03 -24.30
N ASN A 44 13.06 45.73 -23.83
CA ASN A 44 12.30 45.27 -22.68
C ASN A 44 11.62 43.92 -22.96
N THR A 45 11.02 43.74 -24.14
CA THR A 45 10.42 42.43 -24.52
C THR A 45 11.48 41.34 -24.58
N GLN A 46 12.69 41.61 -25.02
CA GLN A 46 13.80 40.66 -25.05
C GLN A 46 14.17 40.19 -23.65
N TYR A 47 14.28 41.06 -22.65
CA TYR A 47 14.54 40.68 -21.26
C TYR A 47 13.39 39.92 -20.63
N GLN A 48 12.14 40.29 -20.90
CA GLN A 48 10.96 39.53 -20.42
C GLN A 48 10.94 38.13 -21.04
N THR A 49 11.22 37.96 -22.32
CA THR A 49 11.31 36.65 -22.97
C THR A 49 12.41 35.79 -22.36
N ALA A 50 13.59 36.40 -22.08
CA ALA A 50 14.69 35.72 -21.41
C ALA A 50 14.31 35.23 -20.01
N GLN A 51 13.60 36.07 -19.22
CA GLN A 51 13.08 35.71 -17.92
C GLN A 51 12.10 34.52 -18.03
N HIS A 52 11.10 34.59 -18.94
CA HIS A 52 10.14 33.48 -19.13
C HIS A 52 10.83 32.19 -19.53
N THR A 53 11.86 32.27 -20.39
CA THR A 53 12.63 31.09 -20.79
C THR A 53 13.41 30.50 -19.63
N ALA A 54 14.04 31.33 -18.80
CA ALA A 54 14.77 30.87 -17.61
C ALA A 54 13.83 30.20 -16.58
N LEU A 55 12.67 30.80 -16.34
CA LEU A 55 11.65 30.23 -15.46
C LEU A 55 11.09 28.89 -15.98
N ALA A 56 10.88 28.77 -17.30
CA ALA A 56 10.45 27.52 -17.90
C ALA A 56 11.49 26.40 -17.75
N ARG A 57 12.79 26.74 -17.92
CA ARG A 57 13.89 25.80 -17.71
C ARG A 57 13.98 25.35 -16.25
N LEU A 58 13.84 26.27 -15.31
CA LEU A 58 13.80 25.96 -13.89
C LEU A 58 12.63 25.03 -13.54
N ALA A 59 11.44 25.31 -14.07
CA ALA A 59 10.27 24.45 -13.86
C ALA A 59 10.52 23.02 -14.38
N ALA A 60 11.14 22.87 -15.55
CA ALA A 60 11.50 21.56 -16.11
C ALA A 60 12.53 20.82 -15.23
N ALA A 61 13.54 21.52 -14.69
CA ALA A 61 14.53 20.94 -13.80
C ALA A 61 13.90 20.48 -12.47
N ARG A 62 13.01 21.27 -11.89
CA ARG A 62 12.27 20.88 -10.68
C ARG A 62 11.40 19.64 -10.90
N ALA A 63 10.76 19.51 -12.05
CA ALA A 63 10.01 18.30 -12.40
C ALA A 63 10.92 17.07 -12.49
N ARG A 64 12.13 17.20 -13.05
CA ARG A 64 13.14 16.12 -13.08
C ARG A 64 13.59 15.74 -11.67
N GLN A 65 13.87 16.74 -10.83
CA GLN A 65 14.23 16.49 -9.42
C GLN A 65 13.11 15.72 -8.69
N GLN A 66 11.85 16.12 -8.83
CA GLN A 66 10.73 15.41 -8.24
C GLN A 66 10.64 13.94 -8.71
N GLY A 67 10.92 13.68 -9.99
CA GLY A 67 11.03 12.32 -10.53
C GLY A 67 12.16 11.52 -9.86
N ALA A 68 13.34 12.12 -9.70
CA ALA A 68 14.48 11.49 -9.03
C ALA A 68 14.21 11.25 -7.53
N ASP A 69 13.59 12.21 -6.83
CA ASP A 69 13.16 12.03 -5.43
C ASP A 69 12.17 10.87 -5.29
N LEU A 70 11.21 10.75 -6.19
CA LEU A 70 10.26 9.63 -6.20
C LEU A 70 10.97 8.30 -6.48
N HIS A 71 11.93 8.25 -7.39
CA HIS A 71 12.74 7.06 -7.62
C HIS A 71 13.53 6.68 -6.35
N MET A 72 14.14 7.65 -5.69
CA MET A 72 14.88 7.43 -4.44
C MET A 72 13.97 6.91 -3.33
N SER A 73 12.77 7.46 -3.18
CA SER A 73 11.81 6.99 -2.17
C SER A 73 11.37 5.55 -2.38
N LYS A 74 11.28 5.10 -3.63
CA LYS A 74 10.92 3.72 -3.98
C LYS A 74 12.03 2.70 -3.75
N THR A 75 13.27 3.14 -3.47
CA THR A 75 14.36 2.21 -3.11
C THR A 75 14.19 1.66 -1.69
N GLY A 76 13.44 2.34 -0.83
CA GLY A 76 13.09 1.87 0.50
C GLY A 76 11.75 1.15 0.49
N VAL A 77 11.75 -0.16 0.71
CA VAL A 77 10.52 -0.95 0.84
C VAL A 77 10.13 -0.99 2.32
N LEU A 78 9.09 -0.26 2.67
CA LEU A 78 8.57 -0.18 4.03
C LEU A 78 7.42 -1.18 4.22
N ALA A 79 7.29 -1.69 5.45
CA ALA A 79 6.12 -2.48 5.82
C ALA A 79 4.87 -1.58 5.79
N PRO A 80 3.78 -2.01 5.12
CA PRO A 80 2.57 -1.20 5.03
C PRO A 80 1.76 -1.17 6.33
N ASP A 81 2.07 -2.04 7.28
CA ASP A 81 1.36 -2.18 8.55
C ASP A 81 2.22 -2.94 9.55
N ASP A 82 1.82 -2.91 10.83
CA ASP A 82 2.40 -3.76 11.87
C ASP A 82 2.01 -5.23 11.65
N GLY A 83 2.94 -6.14 11.95
CA GLY A 83 2.68 -7.56 11.74
C GLY A 83 3.90 -8.45 11.89
N VAL A 84 3.73 -9.70 11.49
CA VAL A 84 4.78 -10.73 11.55
C VAL A 84 5.19 -11.12 10.13
N ILE A 85 6.48 -11.08 9.84
CA ILE A 85 7.01 -11.57 8.56
C ILE A 85 6.93 -13.10 8.54
N SER A 86 6.11 -13.63 7.64
CA SER A 86 5.92 -15.10 7.48
C SER A 86 6.88 -15.71 6.47
N ALA A 87 7.35 -14.93 5.50
CA ALA A 87 8.35 -15.37 4.52
C ALA A 87 9.23 -14.20 4.09
N ARG A 88 10.50 -14.49 3.81
CA ARG A 88 11.46 -13.54 3.26
C ARG A 88 12.16 -14.18 2.06
N SER A 89 11.94 -13.64 0.87
CA SER A 89 12.62 -14.03 -0.37
C SER A 89 13.78 -13.10 -0.69
N ALA A 90 13.79 -11.90 -0.10
CA ALA A 90 14.87 -10.93 -0.29
C ALA A 90 16.17 -11.39 0.38
N THR A 91 17.26 -11.36 -0.39
CA THR A 91 18.62 -11.69 0.08
C THR A 91 19.54 -10.52 -0.24
N VAL A 92 20.46 -10.19 0.67
CA VAL A 92 21.46 -9.14 0.43
C VAL A 92 22.32 -9.53 -0.77
N GLY A 93 22.49 -8.61 -1.72
CA GLY A 93 23.23 -8.83 -2.97
C GLY A 93 22.41 -9.42 -4.11
N SER A 94 21.17 -9.82 -3.91
CA SER A 94 20.31 -10.27 -5.01
C SER A 94 19.72 -9.10 -5.80
N LEU A 95 19.58 -9.28 -7.11
CA LEU A 95 18.84 -8.37 -7.95
C LEU A 95 17.34 -8.59 -7.73
N THR A 96 16.62 -7.50 -7.48
CA THR A 96 15.16 -7.51 -7.36
C THR A 96 14.52 -6.94 -8.62
N GLN A 97 13.40 -7.53 -9.03
CA GLN A 97 12.63 -7.05 -10.18
C GLN A 97 11.28 -6.48 -9.74
N PRO A 98 10.71 -5.53 -10.47
CA PRO A 98 9.36 -5.06 -10.22
C PRO A 98 8.35 -6.22 -10.22
N GLY A 99 7.50 -6.28 -9.18
CA GLY A 99 6.52 -7.36 -9.01
C GLY A 99 7.03 -8.62 -8.30
N GLN A 100 8.31 -8.68 -7.96
CA GLN A 100 8.86 -9.79 -7.19
C GLN A 100 8.45 -9.67 -5.71
N GLU A 101 7.95 -10.77 -5.12
CA GLU A 101 7.67 -10.86 -3.69
C GLU A 101 9.00 -10.83 -2.91
N LEU A 102 9.17 -9.85 -2.05
CA LEU A 102 10.36 -9.70 -1.19
C LEU A 102 10.09 -10.22 0.22
N PHE A 103 8.93 -9.89 0.76
CA PHE A 103 8.49 -10.27 2.10
C PHE A 103 7.01 -10.61 2.07
N ARG A 104 6.60 -11.52 2.94
CA ARG A 104 5.19 -11.80 3.20
C ARG A 104 4.86 -11.41 4.63
N LEU A 105 3.92 -10.48 4.79
CA LEU A 105 3.51 -9.94 6.08
C LEU A 105 2.13 -10.46 6.48
N ILE A 106 2.03 -11.00 7.69
CA ILE A 106 0.74 -11.27 8.37
C ILE A 106 0.40 -10.04 9.18
N ARG A 107 -0.55 -9.23 8.69
CA ARG A 107 -0.95 -7.95 9.28
C ARG A 107 -1.62 -8.16 10.63
N GLY A 108 -1.15 -7.45 11.66
CA GLY A 108 -1.70 -7.52 13.02
C GLY A 108 -1.68 -8.90 13.66
N GLY A 109 -0.95 -9.88 13.10
CA GLY A 109 -0.96 -11.27 13.57
C GLY A 109 -2.30 -11.99 13.37
N ARG A 110 -3.23 -11.43 12.59
CA ARG A 110 -4.56 -12.01 12.36
C ARG A 110 -4.46 -13.22 11.43
N LEU A 111 -5.05 -14.31 11.88
CA LEU A 111 -5.25 -15.49 11.08
C LEU A 111 -6.73 -15.57 10.64
N GLU A 112 -6.95 -16.06 9.45
CA GLU A 112 -8.28 -16.34 8.91
C GLU A 112 -8.42 -17.84 8.71
N TRP A 113 -9.42 -18.43 9.34
CA TRP A 113 -9.81 -19.79 9.03
C TRP A 113 -10.86 -19.80 7.92
N ARG A 114 -10.54 -20.51 6.86
CA ARG A 114 -11.44 -20.75 5.72
C ARG A 114 -12.05 -22.12 5.87
N ALA A 115 -13.28 -22.14 6.36
CA ALA A 115 -14.03 -23.37 6.53
C ALA A 115 -14.87 -23.67 5.29
N GLU A 116 -14.79 -24.89 4.80
CA GLU A 116 -15.72 -25.39 3.79
C GLU A 116 -16.93 -25.97 4.47
N VAL A 117 -18.11 -25.44 4.19
CA VAL A 117 -19.38 -25.82 4.79
C VAL A 117 -20.33 -26.29 3.68
N PRO A 118 -20.99 -27.46 3.82
CA PRO A 118 -21.97 -27.90 2.86
C PRO A 118 -23.08 -26.87 2.63
N SER A 119 -23.53 -26.73 1.39
CA SER A 119 -24.53 -25.72 1.02
C SER A 119 -25.83 -25.82 1.83
N ALA A 120 -26.21 -27.04 2.27
CA ALA A 120 -27.37 -27.29 3.12
C ALA A 120 -27.28 -26.64 4.50
N ASP A 121 -26.07 -26.47 5.03
CA ASP A 121 -25.82 -25.90 6.36
C ASP A 121 -25.33 -24.45 6.32
N LEU A 122 -24.94 -23.98 5.16
CA LEU A 122 -24.40 -22.65 4.98
C LEU A 122 -25.35 -21.53 5.44
N GLY A 123 -26.67 -21.73 5.22
CA GLY A 123 -27.70 -20.78 5.65
C GLY A 123 -27.90 -20.67 7.17
N LYS A 124 -27.35 -21.61 7.92
CA LYS A 124 -27.45 -21.64 9.39
C LYS A 124 -26.34 -20.79 10.04
N VAL A 125 -25.22 -20.62 9.35
CA VAL A 125 -24.05 -19.86 9.83
C VAL A 125 -24.19 -18.39 9.48
N LYS A 126 -24.00 -17.52 10.47
CA LYS A 126 -24.11 -16.06 10.31
C LYS A 126 -22.82 -15.37 10.73
N ALA A 127 -22.59 -14.18 10.15
CA ALA A 127 -21.53 -13.30 10.63
C ALA A 127 -21.76 -12.98 12.12
N GLY A 128 -20.71 -13.16 12.91
CA GLY A 128 -20.76 -12.97 14.35
C GLY A 128 -20.84 -14.27 15.18
N ASP A 129 -21.20 -15.39 14.57
CA ASP A 129 -21.23 -16.68 15.27
C ASP A 129 -19.82 -17.08 15.75
N ALA A 130 -19.77 -17.80 16.87
CA ALA A 130 -18.51 -18.33 17.37
C ALA A 130 -18.08 -19.54 16.53
N ALA A 131 -16.79 -19.60 16.23
CA ALA A 131 -16.14 -20.73 15.60
C ALA A 131 -15.12 -21.34 16.57
N VAL A 132 -15.18 -22.64 16.79
CA VAL A 132 -14.21 -23.35 17.63
C VAL A 132 -13.36 -24.23 16.72
N LEU A 133 -12.07 -23.91 16.64
CA LEU A 133 -11.11 -24.64 15.83
C LEU A 133 -10.35 -25.62 16.70
N THR A 134 -10.12 -26.80 16.19
CA THR A 134 -9.22 -27.79 16.79
C THR A 134 -7.97 -27.87 15.93
N ALA A 135 -6.86 -27.46 16.50
CA ALA A 135 -5.53 -27.55 15.88
C ALA A 135 -5.06 -29.03 15.81
N PRO A 136 -4.08 -29.35 14.95
CA PRO A 136 -3.55 -30.72 14.83
C PRO A 136 -2.97 -31.30 16.13
N ASN A 137 -2.54 -30.44 17.07
CA ASN A 137 -2.05 -30.82 18.39
C ASN A 137 -3.17 -31.06 19.43
N GLY A 138 -4.45 -30.94 19.02
CA GLY A 138 -5.62 -31.12 19.90
C GLY A 138 -6.02 -29.84 20.67
N GLU A 139 -5.26 -28.78 20.60
CA GLU A 139 -5.65 -27.52 21.24
C GLU A 139 -6.83 -26.85 20.50
N THR A 140 -7.73 -26.25 21.27
CA THR A 140 -8.89 -25.55 20.72
C THR A 140 -8.66 -24.04 20.76
N VAL A 141 -8.97 -23.37 19.63
CA VAL A 141 -8.88 -21.91 19.50
C VAL A 141 -10.25 -21.38 19.12
N ARG A 142 -10.74 -20.39 19.85
CA ARG A 142 -12.01 -19.73 19.55
C ARG A 142 -11.79 -18.56 18.60
N GLY A 143 -12.54 -18.57 17.51
CA GLY A 143 -12.62 -17.48 16.53
C GLY A 143 -14.05 -16.96 16.40
N LYS A 144 -14.24 -16.04 15.50
CA LYS A 144 -15.54 -15.43 15.19
C LYS A 144 -15.77 -15.39 13.69
N VAL A 145 -16.92 -15.83 13.24
CA VAL A 145 -17.32 -15.74 11.83
C VAL A 145 -17.36 -14.28 11.42
N ARG A 146 -16.56 -13.93 10.43
CA ARG A 146 -16.51 -12.58 9.84
C ARG A 146 -17.47 -12.46 8.66
N ALA A 147 -17.48 -13.47 7.80
CA ALA A 147 -18.30 -13.43 6.59
C ALA A 147 -18.60 -14.86 6.10
N VAL A 148 -19.74 -15.04 5.47
CA VAL A 148 -20.10 -16.22 4.69
C VAL A 148 -20.01 -15.83 3.22
N ALA A 149 -19.35 -16.68 2.41
CA ALA A 149 -19.23 -16.42 0.99
C ALA A 149 -20.61 -16.41 0.31
N PRO A 150 -20.85 -15.48 -0.61
CA PRO A 150 -22.14 -15.40 -1.33
C PRO A 150 -22.29 -16.48 -2.40
N SER A 151 -21.24 -17.25 -2.68
CA SER A 151 -21.22 -18.29 -3.72
C SER A 151 -20.85 -19.64 -3.13
N VAL A 152 -21.32 -20.69 -3.79
CA VAL A 152 -21.01 -22.08 -3.51
C VAL A 152 -20.20 -22.63 -4.68
N ASP A 153 -19.17 -23.39 -4.38
CA ASP A 153 -18.38 -24.08 -5.40
C ASP A 153 -19.25 -25.19 -6.05
N PRO A 154 -19.46 -25.16 -7.38
CA PRO A 154 -20.33 -26.14 -8.06
C PRO A 154 -19.77 -27.56 -8.07
N GLN A 155 -18.45 -27.74 -7.92
CA GLN A 155 -17.80 -29.05 -7.90
C GLN A 155 -17.91 -29.71 -6.54
N THR A 156 -17.59 -28.98 -5.47
CA THR A 156 -17.59 -29.51 -4.10
C THR A 156 -18.95 -29.35 -3.43
N ARG A 157 -19.83 -28.48 -3.96
CA ARG A 157 -21.12 -28.07 -3.36
C ARG A 157 -20.96 -27.44 -1.97
N ASN A 158 -19.79 -26.97 -1.64
CA ASN A 158 -19.48 -26.31 -0.38
C ASN A 158 -19.42 -24.79 -0.56
N GLY A 159 -19.83 -24.05 0.45
CA GLY A 159 -19.58 -22.62 0.57
C GLY A 159 -18.45 -22.34 1.53
N LEU A 160 -17.76 -21.22 1.34
CA LEU A 160 -16.69 -20.79 2.23
C LEU A 160 -17.24 -19.91 3.36
N VAL A 161 -16.83 -20.21 4.58
CA VAL A 161 -17.05 -19.38 5.76
C VAL A 161 -15.70 -18.88 6.25
N TYR A 162 -15.59 -17.57 6.40
CA TYR A 162 -14.38 -16.90 6.87
C TYR A 162 -14.54 -16.57 8.35
N ALA A 163 -13.69 -17.15 9.19
CA ALA A 163 -13.66 -16.83 10.61
C ALA A 163 -12.31 -16.19 10.98
N ASP A 164 -12.37 -15.07 11.68
CA ASP A 164 -11.19 -14.44 12.27
C ASP A 164 -10.76 -15.24 13.49
N VAL A 165 -9.47 -15.59 13.52
CA VAL A 165 -8.86 -16.37 14.60
C VAL A 165 -7.79 -15.49 15.26
N PRO A 166 -7.79 -15.36 16.59
CA PRO A 166 -6.76 -14.60 17.30
C PRO A 166 -5.40 -15.27 17.11
N ALA A 167 -4.34 -14.46 17.20
CA ALA A 167 -2.97 -14.98 17.22
C ALA A 167 -2.81 -15.99 18.36
N SER A 168 -2.35 -17.18 18.03
CA SER A 168 -2.16 -18.29 18.96
C SER A 168 -0.91 -19.07 18.58
N THR A 169 -0.27 -19.69 19.54
CA THR A 169 0.83 -20.64 19.31
C THR A 169 0.35 -21.97 18.74
N ALA A 170 -0.93 -22.29 18.93
CA ALA A 170 -1.54 -23.55 18.49
C ALA A 170 -1.78 -23.61 16.97
N VAL A 171 -2.04 -22.46 16.33
CA VAL A 171 -2.36 -22.39 14.90
C VAL A 171 -1.44 -21.43 14.17
N ARG A 172 -1.06 -21.80 12.95
CA ARG A 172 -0.21 -20.99 12.08
C ARG A 172 -0.83 -20.90 10.69
N ALA A 173 -0.49 -19.83 9.97
CA ALA A 173 -0.87 -19.70 8.57
C ALA A 173 -0.41 -20.93 7.76
N GLY A 174 -1.30 -21.46 6.92
CA GLY A 174 -1.05 -22.68 6.13
C GLY A 174 -1.34 -24.01 6.83
N MET A 175 -1.72 -24.00 8.11
CA MET A 175 -2.16 -25.22 8.79
C MET A 175 -3.58 -25.58 8.39
N PHE A 176 -3.85 -26.90 8.32
CA PHE A 176 -5.20 -27.44 8.28
C PHE A 176 -5.75 -27.52 9.70
N ALA A 177 -6.99 -27.04 9.90
CA ALA A 177 -7.70 -27.14 11.17
C ALA A 177 -9.13 -27.61 10.91
N ARG A 178 -9.64 -28.46 11.80
CA ARG A 178 -11.05 -28.77 11.87
C ARG A 178 -11.73 -27.83 12.86
N GLY A 179 -13.01 -27.59 12.68
CA GLY A 179 -13.74 -26.75 13.62
C GLY A 179 -15.25 -26.90 13.52
N GLU A 180 -15.91 -26.32 14.48
CA GLU A 180 -17.36 -26.32 14.62
C GLU A 180 -17.84 -24.88 14.77
N PHE A 181 -19.06 -24.62 14.30
CA PHE A 181 -19.71 -23.33 14.49
C PHE A 181 -20.73 -23.48 15.63
N GLU A 182 -20.61 -22.66 16.66
CA GLU A 182 -21.61 -22.56 17.71
C GLU A 182 -22.75 -21.69 17.17
N LEU A 183 -23.85 -22.35 16.76
CA LEU A 183 -25.04 -21.67 16.28
C LEU A 183 -25.84 -21.13 17.45
N ALA A 184 -26.65 -20.10 17.22
CA ALA A 184 -27.53 -19.53 18.23
C ALA A 184 -28.42 -20.62 18.87
N LYS A 185 -28.47 -20.67 20.20
CA LYS A 185 -29.32 -21.60 20.94
C LYS A 185 -30.79 -21.28 20.66
N SER A 186 -31.52 -22.21 20.09
CA SER A 186 -32.98 -22.15 20.02
C SER A 186 -33.57 -22.91 21.24
N PRO A 187 -34.51 -22.34 21.96
CA PRO A 187 -35.20 -23.07 23.02
C PRO A 187 -35.99 -24.24 22.40
N ALA A 188 -35.59 -25.45 22.73
CA ALA A 188 -36.29 -26.66 22.34
C ALA A 188 -36.90 -27.31 23.54
N LEU A 189 -38.20 -27.67 23.47
CA LEU A 189 -38.87 -28.52 24.42
C LEU A 189 -38.35 -29.95 24.24
N THR A 190 -37.58 -30.42 25.21
CA THR A 190 -37.16 -31.83 25.25
C THR A 190 -38.08 -32.62 26.16
N VAL A 191 -38.65 -33.70 25.65
CA VAL A 191 -39.40 -34.68 26.44
C VAL A 191 -38.44 -35.79 26.85
N PRO A 192 -38.32 -36.13 28.15
CA PRO A 192 -37.47 -37.25 28.56
C PRO A 192 -38.01 -38.54 27.96
N GLN A 193 -37.14 -39.32 27.31
CA GLN A 193 -37.48 -40.70 26.93
C GLN A 193 -37.55 -41.55 28.19
N SER A 194 -38.73 -42.15 28.43
CA SER A 194 -38.95 -43.14 29.45
C SER A 194 -38.44 -44.51 29.02
#